data_0d529801bbe40b667d249e45c5f86f39
#
_entry.id   0d529801bbe40b667d249e45c5f86f39
#
_cell.length_a   1.000
_cell.length_b   1.000
_cell.length_c   1.000
_cell.angle_alpha   90.00
_cell.angle_beta   90.00
_cell.angle_gamma   90.00
#
_symmetry.space_group_name_H-M   'P 1'
#
loop_
_entity.id
_entity.type
_entity.pdbx_description
1 polymer ?
#
loop_
_entity_poly.entity_id
_entity_poly.type
_entity_poly.pdbx_seq_one_letter_code
_entity_poly.pdbx_strand_id
1 'polypeptide(L)'
;GNIWGSTNKGIFCMTATANTHDTIFNFRNFTKSAGLQDDEFNTGAYAKLSNGNLAFGGVNGLNIFNPAAILKNEFTAPVYITNILVGNKAVLPNDNTGVLQHMIEQTASISLNHLQDILTLEFSSLDFTAPEQNRYRYQLIGIDKDWVEAGTRRSATYLHLPPGKYVF
;
A
#
# COMPACT_ATOMS: atom_id res chain seq x y z
N GLY A 1 4.94 4.06 25.90
CA GLY A 1 6.23 4.10 25.18
C GLY A 1 6.25 3.05 24.07
N ASN A 2 7.19 3.16 23.16
CA ASN A 2 7.34 2.23 22.04
C ASN A 2 8.26 1.07 22.45
N ILE A 3 7.91 -0.14 22.02
CA ILE A 3 8.76 -1.33 22.18
C ILE A 3 9.40 -1.62 20.82
N TRP A 4 10.71 -1.79 20.81
CA TRP A 4 11.49 -2.12 19.63
C TRP A 4 12.06 -3.52 19.78
N GLY A 5 12.02 -4.29 18.72
CA GLY A 5 12.57 -5.63 18.66
C GLY A 5 13.03 -5.98 17.26
N SER A 6 13.88 -6.99 17.17
CA SER A 6 14.37 -7.53 15.89
C SER A 6 14.00 -9.00 15.73
N THR A 7 13.88 -9.41 14.49
CA THR A 7 13.53 -10.78 14.08
C THR A 7 14.38 -11.20 12.88
N ASN A 8 14.12 -12.35 12.32
CA ASN A 8 14.64 -12.78 11.01
C ASN A 8 13.91 -12.13 9.81
N LYS A 9 13.05 -11.13 10.08
CA LYS A 9 12.30 -10.38 9.04
C LYS A 9 12.36 -8.87 9.29
N GLY A 10 13.46 -8.41 9.88
CA GLY A 10 13.71 -6.99 10.13
C GLY A 10 13.54 -6.58 11.58
N ILE A 11 13.46 -5.26 11.77
CA ILE A 11 13.22 -4.61 13.05
C ILE A 11 11.74 -4.17 13.10
N PHE A 12 11.10 -4.38 14.22
CA PHE A 12 9.74 -3.87 14.44
C PHE A 12 9.68 -2.83 15.56
N CYS A 13 8.74 -1.92 15.42
CA CYS A 13 8.31 -1.00 16.45
C CYS A 13 6.85 -1.31 16.80
N MET A 14 6.59 -1.63 18.06
CA MET A 14 5.25 -1.80 18.58
C MET A 14 4.87 -0.58 19.44
N THR A 15 3.74 0.02 19.13
CA THR A 15 3.13 1.10 19.93
C THR A 15 1.83 0.61 20.53
N ALA A 16 1.63 0.88 21.81
CA ALA A 16 0.37 0.60 22.49
C ALA A 16 -0.43 1.89 22.63
N THR A 17 -1.65 1.91 22.13
CA THR A 17 -2.61 2.99 22.32
C THR A 17 -3.74 2.48 23.21
N ALA A 18 -3.87 3.05 24.41
CA ALA A 18 -4.97 2.71 25.30
C ALA A 18 -6.26 3.39 24.82
N ASN A 19 -7.32 2.62 24.69
CA ASN A 19 -8.67 3.10 24.49
C ASN A 19 -9.48 2.79 25.76
N THR A 20 -10.66 3.37 25.92
CA THR A 20 -11.50 3.24 27.13
C THR A 20 -11.86 1.80 27.53
N HIS A 21 -11.76 0.86 26.60
CA HIS A 21 -12.09 -0.56 26.84
C HIS A 21 -11.00 -1.56 26.44
N ASP A 22 -9.99 -1.14 25.61
CA ASP A 22 -8.97 -2.05 25.09
C ASP A 22 -7.63 -1.37 24.85
N THR A 23 -6.56 -2.15 24.79
CA THR A 23 -5.25 -1.68 24.34
C THR A 23 -5.02 -2.16 22.91
N ILE A 24 -4.92 -1.20 21.97
CA ILE A 24 -4.63 -1.49 20.56
C ILE A 24 -3.11 -1.45 20.38
N PHE A 25 -2.57 -2.54 19.84
CA PHE A 25 -1.16 -2.64 19.46
C PHE A 25 -0.99 -2.39 17.96
N ASN A 26 -0.22 -1.37 17.64
CA ASN A 26 0.16 -1.07 16.26
C ASN A 26 1.61 -1.50 16.04
N PHE A 27 1.86 -2.20 14.92
CA PHE A 27 3.19 -2.67 14.54
C PHE A 27 3.66 -1.96 13.27
N ARG A 28 4.91 -1.52 13.29
CA ARG A 28 5.64 -1.05 12.10
C ARG A 28 6.85 -1.93 11.91
N ASN A 29 7.01 -2.51 10.74
CA ASN A 29 8.18 -3.30 10.38
C ASN A 29 9.09 -2.50 9.47
N PHE A 30 10.38 -2.64 9.70
CA PHE A 30 11.46 -2.08 8.90
C PHE A 30 12.29 -3.25 8.36
N THR A 31 12.58 -3.20 7.09
CA THR A 31 13.32 -4.23 6.36
C THR A 31 14.52 -3.61 5.66
N LYS A 32 15.27 -4.40 4.93
CA LYS A 32 16.39 -3.93 4.11
C LYS A 32 15.98 -2.80 3.16
N SER A 33 14.76 -2.81 2.62
CA SER A 33 14.22 -1.73 1.79
C SER A 33 14.08 -0.39 2.55
N ALA A 34 13.98 -0.44 3.87
CA ALA A 34 13.98 0.74 4.75
C ALA A 34 15.38 1.18 5.21
N GLY A 35 16.45 0.62 4.62
CA GLY A 35 17.83 0.98 4.92
C GLY A 35 18.49 0.14 6.00
N LEU A 36 17.91 -0.99 6.40
CA LEU A 36 18.59 -1.91 7.31
C LEU A 36 19.72 -2.67 6.60
N GLN A 37 20.70 -3.13 7.39
CA GLN A 37 21.85 -3.91 6.89
C GLN A 37 21.42 -5.20 6.20
N ASP A 38 20.40 -5.87 6.74
CA ASP A 38 19.69 -7.02 6.18
C ASP A 38 18.35 -7.18 6.92
N ASP A 39 17.55 -8.18 6.52
CA ASP A 39 16.32 -8.54 7.21
C ASP A 39 16.57 -9.47 8.41
N GLU A 40 17.69 -10.18 8.42
CA GLU A 40 18.04 -11.14 9.48
C GLU A 40 18.88 -10.49 10.57
N PHE A 41 18.36 -10.55 11.80
CA PHE A 41 19.02 -10.05 13.00
C PHE A 41 19.30 -11.17 14.00
N ASN A 42 20.44 -11.05 14.68
CA ASN A 42 20.90 -12.06 15.63
C ASN A 42 20.15 -11.96 16.96
N THR A 43 19.79 -13.09 17.52
CA THR A 43 19.14 -13.18 18.84
C THR A 43 20.02 -12.57 19.92
N GLY A 44 19.45 -11.65 20.71
CA GLY A 44 20.18 -11.00 21.80
C GLY A 44 21.17 -9.90 21.39
N ALA A 45 21.36 -9.65 20.07
CA ALA A 45 22.26 -8.62 19.58
C ALA A 45 21.58 -7.25 19.53
N TYR A 46 21.26 -6.69 20.68
CA TYR A 46 20.66 -5.35 20.77
C TYR A 46 21.22 -4.58 21.98
N ALA A 47 21.23 -3.26 21.88
CA ALA A 47 21.58 -2.37 22.98
C ALA A 47 20.86 -1.02 22.86
N LYS A 48 20.55 -0.42 24.02
CA LYS A 48 20.20 1.01 24.11
C LYS A 48 21.44 1.78 24.55
N LEU A 49 21.87 2.69 23.70
CA LEU A 49 23.07 3.51 23.97
C LEU A 49 22.74 4.68 24.90
N SER A 50 23.78 5.24 25.53
CA SER A 50 23.65 6.35 26.49
C SER A 50 23.04 7.62 25.86
N ASN A 51 23.22 7.83 24.56
CA ASN A 51 22.62 8.94 23.81
C ASN A 51 21.16 8.69 23.38
N GLY A 52 20.55 7.59 23.82
CA GLY A 52 19.17 7.23 23.47
C GLY A 52 19.01 6.47 22.17
N ASN A 53 20.06 6.29 21.38
CA ASN A 53 20.01 5.48 20.17
C ASN A 53 19.82 3.98 20.51
N LEU A 54 19.21 3.28 19.58
CA LEU A 54 19.08 1.82 19.60
C LEU A 54 20.07 1.21 18.62
N ALA A 55 20.70 0.10 19.01
CA ALA A 55 21.61 -0.67 18.20
C ALA A 55 21.08 -2.09 18.06
N PHE A 56 21.06 -2.63 16.84
CA PHE A 56 20.66 -4.01 16.53
C PHE A 56 21.67 -4.65 15.59
N GLY A 57 22.22 -5.78 16.00
CA GLY A 57 23.19 -6.56 15.23
C GLY A 57 22.50 -7.66 14.40
N GLY A 58 22.95 -7.84 13.20
CA GLY A 58 22.46 -8.87 12.27
C GLY A 58 23.58 -9.48 11.43
N VAL A 59 23.22 -10.27 10.46
CA VAL A 59 24.15 -11.09 9.66
C VAL A 59 25.13 -10.24 8.82
N ASN A 60 24.72 -9.04 8.40
CA ASN A 60 25.52 -8.14 7.57
C ASN A 60 25.97 -6.86 8.29
N GLY A 61 25.99 -6.87 9.63
CA GLY A 61 26.49 -5.75 10.40
C GLY A 61 25.56 -5.24 11.48
N LEU A 62 25.61 -3.93 11.72
CA LEU A 62 24.93 -3.26 12.83
C LEU A 62 24.13 -2.06 12.31
N ASN A 63 22.88 -1.98 12.75
CA ASN A 63 22.06 -0.78 12.57
C ASN A 63 22.03 0.02 13.88
N ILE A 64 22.35 1.30 13.80
CA ILE A 64 22.22 2.25 14.92
C ILE A 64 21.31 3.38 14.45
N PHE A 65 20.26 3.67 15.20
CA PHE A 65 19.33 4.74 14.87
C PHE A 65 18.73 5.40 16.11
N ASN A 66 18.31 6.65 15.96
CA ASN A 66 17.55 7.34 16.98
C ASN A 66 16.04 7.01 16.77
N PRO A 67 15.40 6.31 17.72
CA PRO A 67 13.97 5.97 17.58
C PRO A 67 13.04 7.19 17.52
N ALA A 68 13.46 8.33 18.09
CA ALA A 68 12.69 9.58 18.03
C ALA A 68 12.82 10.29 16.66
N ALA A 69 13.89 10.01 15.92
CA ALA A 69 14.13 10.59 14.59
C ALA A 69 13.51 9.78 13.45
N ILE A 70 12.94 8.60 13.74
CA ILE A 70 12.22 7.82 12.74
C ILE A 70 10.89 8.49 12.45
N LEU A 71 10.87 9.28 11.39
CA LEU A 71 9.71 10.02 10.95
C LEU A 71 8.60 9.04 10.53
N LYS A 72 7.40 9.36 10.94
CA LYS A 72 6.20 8.77 10.36
C LYS A 72 6.07 9.38 8.96
N ASN A 73 6.03 8.56 7.92
CA ASN A 73 5.66 9.08 6.62
C ASN A 73 4.17 9.49 6.69
N GLU A 74 3.93 10.79 6.82
CA GLU A 74 2.58 11.38 6.85
C GLU A 74 2.13 11.80 5.45
N PHE A 75 3.01 11.61 4.45
CA PHE A 75 2.69 11.93 3.07
C PHE A 75 1.64 10.94 2.54
N THR A 76 0.46 11.44 2.28
CA THR A 76 -0.58 10.71 1.57
C THR A 76 -0.40 10.97 0.08
N ALA A 77 0.24 10.05 -0.60
CA ALA A 77 0.42 10.15 -2.05
C ALA A 77 -0.92 10.04 -2.77
N PRO A 78 -1.16 10.88 -3.79
CA PRO A 78 -2.34 10.73 -4.62
C PRO A 78 -2.31 9.38 -5.37
N VAL A 79 -3.49 8.79 -5.54
CA VAL A 79 -3.69 7.57 -6.31
C VAL A 79 -4.31 7.94 -7.65
N TYR A 80 -3.78 7.36 -8.72
CA TYR A 80 -4.27 7.55 -10.08
C TYR A 80 -4.68 6.23 -10.69
N ILE A 81 -5.72 6.25 -11.51
CA ILE A 81 -6.02 5.13 -12.40
C ILE A 81 -4.99 5.17 -13.52
N THR A 82 -4.23 4.11 -13.66
CA THR A 82 -3.13 4.02 -14.62
C THR A 82 -3.51 3.27 -15.88
N ASN A 83 -4.51 2.40 -15.81
CA ASN A 83 -4.97 1.64 -16.95
C ASN A 83 -6.43 1.17 -16.77
N ILE A 84 -7.11 0.96 -17.88
CA ILE A 84 -8.43 0.35 -17.94
C ILE A 84 -8.35 -0.83 -18.90
N LEU A 85 -8.81 -2.00 -18.46
CA LEU A 85 -8.93 -3.17 -19.33
C LEU A 85 -10.40 -3.57 -19.45
N VAL A 86 -10.79 -3.89 -20.65
CA VAL A 86 -12.10 -4.46 -20.96
C VAL A 86 -11.88 -5.81 -21.62
N GLY A 87 -12.49 -6.86 -21.08
CA GLY A 87 -12.24 -8.23 -21.52
C GLY A 87 -10.75 -8.62 -21.45
N ASN A 88 -10.02 -8.15 -20.42
CA ASN A 88 -8.58 -8.33 -20.21
C ASN A 88 -7.69 -7.70 -21.30
N LYS A 89 -8.21 -6.78 -22.10
CA LYS A 89 -7.45 -6.01 -23.08
C LYS A 89 -7.39 -4.55 -22.65
N ALA A 90 -6.19 -3.97 -22.66
CA ALA A 90 -6.02 -2.56 -22.37
C ALA A 90 -6.78 -1.69 -23.38
N VAL A 91 -7.47 -0.69 -22.88
CA VAL A 91 -8.24 0.26 -23.67
C VAL A 91 -7.34 1.45 -23.97
N LEU A 92 -7.28 1.83 -25.24
CA LEU A 92 -6.54 3.01 -25.69
C LEU A 92 -7.50 4.13 -26.10
N PRO A 93 -7.06 5.39 -26.02
CA PRO A 93 -7.87 6.51 -26.50
C PRO A 93 -8.27 6.33 -27.99
N ASN A 94 -9.54 6.52 -28.27
CA ASN A 94 -10.12 6.40 -29.62
C ASN A 94 -9.93 5.03 -30.29
N ASP A 95 -9.78 3.95 -29.51
CA ASP A 95 -9.77 2.59 -30.05
C ASP A 95 -11.20 2.12 -30.42
N ASN A 96 -11.27 0.92 -30.97
CA ASN A 96 -12.55 0.32 -31.40
C ASN A 96 -13.48 -0.05 -30.23
N THR A 97 -13.03 0.05 -28.97
CA THR A 97 -13.89 -0.21 -27.79
C THR A 97 -14.84 0.94 -27.53
N GLY A 98 -14.46 2.16 -27.94
CA GLY A 98 -15.22 3.41 -27.70
C GLY A 98 -15.28 3.82 -26.23
N VAL A 99 -14.52 3.18 -25.33
CA VAL A 99 -14.57 3.42 -23.88
C VAL A 99 -13.82 4.68 -23.50
N LEU A 100 -12.65 4.94 -24.10
CA LEU A 100 -11.84 6.12 -23.88
C LEU A 100 -11.82 7.01 -25.12
N GLN A 101 -12.23 8.28 -24.95
CA GLN A 101 -12.12 9.31 -26.00
C GLN A 101 -10.88 10.18 -25.81
N HIS A 102 -10.38 10.26 -24.60
CA HIS A 102 -9.20 11.03 -24.20
C HIS A 102 -8.26 10.17 -23.38
N MET A 103 -7.09 10.73 -23.05
CA MET A 103 -6.17 10.09 -22.12
C MET A 103 -6.87 9.85 -20.77
N ILE A 104 -6.48 8.79 -20.06
CA ILE A 104 -7.14 8.34 -18.84
C ILE A 104 -7.14 9.42 -17.75
N GLU A 105 -6.06 10.21 -17.68
CA GLU A 105 -5.91 11.31 -16.71
C GLU A 105 -6.88 12.48 -16.98
N GLN A 106 -7.43 12.55 -18.18
CA GLN A 106 -8.41 13.56 -18.60
C GLN A 106 -9.85 13.02 -18.61
N THR A 107 -10.01 11.74 -18.27
CA THR A 107 -11.29 11.05 -18.35
C THR A 107 -11.94 10.95 -16.97
N ALA A 108 -13.03 11.69 -16.76
CA ALA A 108 -13.79 11.67 -15.50
C ALA A 108 -14.79 10.51 -15.41
N SER A 109 -15.22 9.96 -16.55
CA SER A 109 -16.20 8.87 -16.61
C SER A 109 -16.03 8.04 -17.87
N ILE A 110 -16.34 6.76 -17.77
CA ILE A 110 -16.39 5.83 -18.89
C ILE A 110 -17.78 5.23 -19.00
N SER A 111 -18.15 4.80 -20.21
CA SER A 111 -19.38 4.05 -20.45
C SER A 111 -19.03 2.70 -21.05
N LEU A 112 -19.62 1.66 -20.50
CA LEU A 112 -19.49 0.29 -21.00
C LEU A 112 -20.82 -0.17 -21.59
N ASN A 113 -20.76 -0.94 -22.66
CA ASN A 113 -21.92 -1.62 -23.21
C ASN A 113 -22.03 -3.04 -22.64
N HIS A 114 -23.14 -3.73 -22.93
CA HIS A 114 -23.44 -5.05 -22.39
C HIS A 114 -22.50 -6.19 -22.83
N LEU A 115 -21.66 -5.96 -23.85
CA LEU A 115 -20.63 -6.92 -24.29
C LEU A 115 -19.28 -6.67 -23.58
N GLN A 116 -19.16 -5.59 -22.85
CA GLN A 116 -17.96 -5.15 -22.14
C GLN A 116 -18.09 -5.46 -20.64
N ASP A 117 -18.35 -6.71 -20.33
CA ASP A 117 -18.78 -7.19 -19.03
C ASP A 117 -17.65 -7.50 -18.03
N ILE A 118 -16.39 -7.48 -18.49
CA ILE A 118 -15.20 -7.64 -17.66
C ILE A 118 -14.46 -6.31 -17.62
N LEU A 119 -14.50 -5.62 -16.50
CA LEU A 119 -13.81 -4.37 -16.27
C LEU A 119 -12.67 -4.58 -15.26
N THR A 120 -11.45 -4.23 -15.65
CA THR A 120 -10.33 -4.13 -14.71
C THR A 120 -9.83 -2.69 -14.69
N LEU A 121 -9.71 -2.14 -13.49
CA LEU A 121 -9.11 -0.84 -13.22
C LEU A 121 -7.75 -1.08 -12.57
N GLU A 122 -6.69 -0.56 -13.17
CA GLU A 122 -5.35 -0.55 -12.58
C GLU A 122 -5.07 0.83 -12.01
N PHE A 123 -4.46 0.87 -10.84
CA PHE A 123 -4.18 2.11 -10.12
C PHE A 123 -2.82 2.06 -9.44
N SER A 124 -2.23 3.22 -9.26
CA SER A 124 -0.96 3.36 -8.56
C SER A 124 -0.89 4.66 -7.76
N SER A 125 -0.23 4.61 -6.63
CA SER A 125 0.15 5.81 -5.90
C SER A 125 1.48 6.34 -6.44
N LEU A 126 1.68 7.66 -6.35
CA LEU A 126 2.94 8.31 -6.71
C LEU A 126 3.91 8.42 -5.52
N ASP A 127 3.83 7.47 -4.59
CA ASP A 127 4.84 7.32 -3.55
C ASP A 127 5.94 6.38 -4.03
N PHE A 128 7.11 6.96 -4.31
CA PHE A 128 8.29 6.24 -4.79
C PHE A 128 9.30 5.91 -3.69
N THR A 129 8.98 6.24 -2.42
CA THR A 129 9.90 6.02 -1.29
C THR A 129 10.08 4.53 -0.99
N ALA A 130 8.97 3.78 -0.97
CA ALA A 130 8.97 2.33 -0.81
C ALA A 130 7.74 1.74 -1.54
N PRO A 131 7.75 1.70 -2.89
CA PRO A 131 6.59 1.36 -3.70
C PRO A 131 6.02 -0.04 -3.41
N GLU A 132 6.87 -0.97 -2.98
CA GLU A 132 6.49 -2.33 -2.61
C GLU A 132 5.75 -2.42 -1.27
N GLN A 133 5.83 -1.38 -0.45
CA GLN A 133 5.13 -1.29 0.84
C GLN A 133 3.79 -0.56 0.74
N ASN A 134 3.50 0.07 -0.40
CA ASN A 134 2.23 0.75 -0.62
C ASN A 134 1.07 -0.24 -0.53
N ARG A 135 0.12 0.07 0.31
CA ARG A 135 -1.10 -0.71 0.48
C ARG A 135 -2.29 0.06 -0.04
N TYR A 136 -3.16 -0.63 -0.73
CA TYR A 136 -4.32 -0.07 -1.41
C TYR A 136 -5.60 -0.66 -0.85
N ARG A 137 -6.64 0.13 -0.89
CA ARG A 137 -8.02 -0.31 -0.75
C ARG A 137 -8.85 0.39 -1.81
N TYR A 138 -9.90 -0.24 -2.26
CA TYR A 138 -10.80 0.32 -3.25
C TYR A 138 -12.24 -0.02 -2.93
N GLN A 139 -13.15 0.70 -3.57
CA GLN A 139 -14.58 0.44 -3.47
C GLN A 139 -15.25 0.91 -4.75
N LEU A 140 -16.10 0.07 -5.35
CA LEU A 140 -17.02 0.46 -6.41
C LEU A 140 -18.38 0.69 -5.78
N ILE A 141 -18.72 1.94 -5.51
CA ILE A 141 -19.99 2.34 -4.91
C ILE A 141 -21.14 1.87 -5.80
N GLY A 142 -22.08 1.13 -5.22
CA GLY A 142 -23.19 0.49 -5.91
C GLY A 142 -22.99 -1.02 -6.13
N ILE A 143 -21.77 -1.55 -5.93
CA ILE A 143 -21.43 -2.97 -5.98
C ILE A 143 -20.81 -3.44 -4.66
N ASP A 144 -19.70 -2.80 -4.26
CA ASP A 144 -19.01 -3.18 -3.03
C ASP A 144 -19.73 -2.61 -1.82
N LYS A 145 -20.07 -3.47 -0.87
CA LYS A 145 -20.72 -3.06 0.37
C LYS A 145 -19.79 -2.21 1.24
N ASP A 146 -18.54 -2.64 1.33
CA ASP A 146 -17.49 -2.03 2.13
C ASP A 146 -16.21 -1.87 1.30
N TRP A 147 -15.21 -1.19 1.88
CA TRP A 147 -13.89 -1.09 1.29
C TRP A 147 -13.23 -2.46 1.15
N VAL A 148 -12.71 -2.75 -0.04
CA VAL A 148 -11.97 -3.98 -0.35
C VAL A 148 -10.49 -3.73 -0.11
N GLU A 149 -9.91 -4.46 0.84
CA GLU A 149 -8.47 -4.39 1.11
C GLU A 149 -7.69 -5.13 0.01
N ALA A 150 -6.98 -4.39 -0.81
CA ALA A 150 -6.19 -4.94 -1.91
C ALA A 150 -4.77 -5.35 -1.50
N GLY A 151 -4.31 -4.94 -0.30
CA GLY A 151 -2.92 -5.12 0.09
C GLY A 151 -1.99 -4.35 -0.85
N THR A 152 -1.02 -5.04 -1.44
CA THR A 152 -0.09 -4.45 -2.42
C THR A 152 -0.57 -4.57 -3.87
N ARG A 153 -1.71 -5.23 -4.11
CA ARG A 153 -2.31 -5.35 -5.45
C ARG A 153 -2.77 -4.00 -5.95
N ARG A 154 -2.47 -3.71 -7.21
CA ARG A 154 -2.75 -2.43 -7.89
C ARG A 154 -3.85 -2.55 -8.94
N SER A 155 -4.78 -3.49 -8.75
CA SER A 155 -5.88 -3.68 -9.68
C SER A 155 -7.14 -4.15 -8.99
N ALA A 156 -8.27 -3.76 -9.53
CA ALA A 156 -9.61 -4.21 -9.17
C ALA A 156 -10.32 -4.73 -10.42
N THR A 157 -10.86 -5.94 -10.36
CA THR A 157 -11.58 -6.55 -11.49
C THR A 157 -13.02 -6.81 -11.10
N TYR A 158 -13.93 -6.37 -11.95
CA TYR A 158 -15.37 -6.57 -11.82
C TYR A 158 -15.90 -7.35 -13.00
N LEU A 159 -16.74 -8.32 -12.71
CA LEU A 159 -17.36 -9.21 -13.69
C LEU A 159 -18.87 -8.96 -13.70
N HIS A 160 -19.45 -8.89 -14.88
CA HIS A 160 -20.90 -8.85 -15.08
C HIS A 160 -21.60 -7.75 -14.26
N LEU A 161 -21.06 -6.50 -14.34
CA LEU A 161 -21.69 -5.37 -13.68
C LEU A 161 -23.13 -5.19 -14.23
N PRO A 162 -24.16 -5.14 -13.37
CA PRO A 162 -25.51 -4.80 -13.80
C PRO A 162 -25.56 -3.40 -14.45
N PRO A 163 -26.55 -3.13 -15.30
CA PRO A 163 -26.76 -1.78 -15.80
C PRO A 163 -26.94 -0.78 -14.66
N GLY A 164 -26.15 0.30 -14.63
CA GLY A 164 -26.18 1.28 -13.55
C GLY A 164 -25.10 2.34 -13.67
N LYS A 165 -25.07 3.21 -12.68
CA LYS A 165 -24.00 4.21 -12.49
C LYS A 165 -23.22 3.86 -11.23
N TYR A 166 -21.91 3.85 -11.35
CA TYR A 166 -20.99 3.46 -10.30
C TYR A 166 -19.91 4.51 -10.10
N VAL A 167 -19.33 4.56 -8.91
CA VAL A 167 -18.17 5.42 -8.60
C VAL A 167 -17.09 4.53 -8.00
N PHE A 168 -15.91 4.58 -8.60
CA PHE A 168 -14.74 3.88 -8.10
C PHE A 168 -13.89 4.81 -7.26
#